data_11fe378828db10cbd9b8cdcf9aa7d408
#
_entry.id   11fe378828db10cbd9b8cdcf9aa7d408
#
_cell.length_a   1.000
_cell.length_b   1.000
_cell.length_c   1.000
_cell.angle_alpha   90.00
_cell.angle_beta   90.00
_cell.angle_gamma   90.00
#
_symmetry.space_group_name_H-M   'P 1'
#
loop_
_entity.id
_entity.type
_entity.pdbx_description
1 polymer ?
#
loop_
_entity_poly.entity_id
_entity_poly.type
_entity_poly.pdbx_seq_one_letter_code
_entity_poly.pdbx_strand_id
1 'polypeptide(L)'
;MTTHHTIRSSYDNLGLAMLISEPSGTPKGIVQIVHGMCEHKERYIPFMEYLSDAGYICIIHDHRGHGESVISEEDLGYMYKGGWQALVEDIHSVRLEAEKMFPPLPYTLIGHSMGSMAVRSYTKRYDDTIDTLFVCGCPSYNNARWAGSILAHLTAFFRGGHYRSRLLQKLSFGTYNRPFAKEGYPNAWVCSDQDILEQYHKDPLCMFTFTANGFVNLLALMKDCYSPKGWKMSRKHLPVHFISGADDPCLISVADINKAVARMRQVGYADTDLKLFPGMRHEILNETNRKEVWDYVLERLPHD
;
A
#
# COMPACT_ATOMS: atom_id res chain seq x y z
N MET A 1 -2.21 16.16 16.37
CA MET A 1 -2.47 15.10 17.39
C MET A 1 -3.13 13.92 16.71
N THR A 2 -2.61 12.71 16.86
CA THR A 2 -3.16 11.52 16.20
C THR A 2 -4.29 10.91 17.05
N THR A 3 -5.43 10.62 16.44
CA THR A 3 -6.62 10.07 17.07
C THR A 3 -7.04 8.75 16.44
N HIS A 4 -7.62 7.84 17.25
CA HIS A 4 -8.10 6.54 16.81
C HIS A 4 -9.58 6.60 16.46
N HIS A 5 -9.95 6.00 15.34
CA HIS A 5 -11.31 5.91 14.85
C HIS A 5 -11.61 4.50 14.35
N THR A 6 -12.87 4.18 14.20
CA THR A 6 -13.31 2.93 13.53
C THR A 6 -14.48 3.29 12.61
N ILE A 7 -14.37 2.87 11.35
CA ILE A 7 -15.46 2.96 10.39
C ILE A 7 -15.95 1.57 10.00
N ARG A 8 -17.08 1.50 9.31
CA ARG A 8 -17.61 0.25 8.77
C ARG A 8 -17.38 0.19 7.27
N SER A 9 -16.80 -0.93 6.82
CA SER A 9 -16.72 -1.23 5.40
C SER A 9 -18.11 -1.19 4.77
N SER A 10 -18.24 -0.44 3.68
CA SER A 10 -19.48 -0.40 2.90
C SER A 10 -19.79 -1.73 2.20
N TYR A 11 -18.78 -2.60 2.07
CA TYR A 11 -18.89 -3.87 1.36
C TYR A 11 -19.52 -5.00 2.19
N ASP A 12 -19.08 -5.15 3.44
CA ASP A 12 -19.47 -6.28 4.30
C ASP A 12 -19.59 -5.93 5.79
N ASN A 13 -19.59 -4.63 6.11
CA ASN A 13 -19.71 -4.09 7.47
C ASN A 13 -18.56 -4.49 8.42
N LEU A 14 -17.40 -4.93 7.88
CA LEU A 14 -16.20 -5.16 8.69
C LEU A 14 -15.79 -3.86 9.38
N GLY A 15 -15.37 -3.93 10.65
CA GLY A 15 -14.75 -2.80 11.34
C GLY A 15 -13.36 -2.52 10.74
N LEU A 16 -13.13 -1.27 10.33
CA LEU A 16 -11.84 -0.80 9.82
C LEU A 16 -11.27 0.18 10.82
N ALA A 17 -10.19 -0.20 11.48
CA ALA A 17 -9.49 0.65 12.43
C ALA A 17 -8.70 1.73 11.67
N MET A 18 -8.79 2.98 12.10
CA MET A 18 -8.25 4.13 11.38
C MET A 18 -7.54 5.09 12.34
N LEU A 19 -6.50 5.74 11.85
CA LEU A 19 -5.86 6.89 12.51
C LEU A 19 -6.08 8.15 11.69
N ILE A 20 -6.27 9.26 12.40
CA ILE A 20 -6.30 10.60 11.82
C ILE A 20 -5.31 11.46 12.58
N SER A 21 -4.45 12.16 11.85
CA SER A 21 -3.57 13.20 12.38
C SER A 21 -3.95 14.53 11.76
N GLU A 22 -4.32 15.51 12.59
CA GLU A 22 -4.77 16.81 12.15
C GLU A 22 -3.71 17.88 12.43
N PRO A 23 -3.56 18.89 11.54
CA PRO A 23 -2.69 20.04 11.77
C PRO A 23 -3.25 20.95 12.86
N SER A 24 -2.40 21.77 13.47
CA SER A 24 -2.81 22.76 14.47
C SER A 24 -3.51 24.00 13.88
N GLY A 25 -3.41 24.21 12.56
CA GLY A 25 -3.99 25.36 11.85
C GLY A 25 -5.02 24.95 10.80
N THR A 26 -5.36 25.88 9.91
CA THR A 26 -6.26 25.59 8.77
C THR A 26 -5.63 24.55 7.86
N PRO A 27 -6.30 23.44 7.57
CA PRO A 27 -5.72 22.38 6.73
C PRO A 27 -5.64 22.81 5.27
N LYS A 28 -4.54 22.44 4.61
CA LYS A 28 -4.26 22.70 3.19
C LYS A 28 -4.77 21.60 2.27
N GLY A 29 -4.95 20.38 2.80
CA GLY A 29 -5.34 19.21 2.02
C GLY A 29 -5.45 17.97 2.91
N ILE A 30 -5.90 16.88 2.31
CA ILE A 30 -6.03 15.56 2.95
C ILE A 30 -5.08 14.58 2.26
N VAL A 31 -4.35 13.80 3.05
CA VAL A 31 -3.48 12.73 2.59
C VAL A 31 -3.99 11.41 3.17
N GLN A 32 -4.55 10.54 2.33
CA GLN A 32 -4.91 9.19 2.72
C GLN A 32 -3.77 8.23 2.38
N ILE A 33 -3.30 7.49 3.38
CA ILE A 33 -2.22 6.51 3.25
C ILE A 33 -2.84 5.10 3.22
N VAL A 34 -2.30 4.25 2.36
CA VAL A 34 -2.76 2.88 2.11
C VAL A 34 -1.55 1.97 2.24
N HIS A 35 -1.45 1.27 3.37
CA HIS A 35 -0.28 0.50 3.76
C HIS A 35 -0.08 -0.79 2.94
N GLY A 36 1.04 -1.49 3.13
CA GLY A 36 1.40 -2.70 2.43
C GLY A 36 0.90 -4.00 3.08
N MET A 37 1.47 -5.11 2.63
CA MET A 37 1.22 -6.44 3.17
C MET A 37 2.03 -6.66 4.46
N CYS A 38 1.43 -7.30 5.46
CA CYS A 38 2.09 -7.63 6.73
C CYS A 38 2.66 -6.39 7.43
N GLU A 39 1.86 -5.34 7.52
CA GLU A 39 2.12 -4.14 8.29
C GLU A 39 0.79 -3.53 8.78
N HIS A 40 0.83 -2.43 9.51
CA HIS A 40 -0.36 -1.80 10.09
C HIS A 40 -0.17 -0.28 10.21
N LYS A 41 -1.28 0.42 10.48
CA LYS A 41 -1.39 1.88 10.46
C LYS A 41 -0.42 2.62 11.38
N GLU A 42 -0.09 2.08 12.56
CA GLU A 42 0.76 2.77 13.54
C GLU A 42 2.19 2.99 13.04
N ARG A 43 2.65 2.19 12.10
CA ARG A 43 3.98 2.34 11.50
C ARG A 43 4.15 3.62 10.68
N TYR A 44 3.04 4.26 10.35
CA TYR A 44 3.01 5.50 9.56
C TYR A 44 2.86 6.76 10.41
N ILE A 45 2.71 6.65 11.74
CA ILE A 45 2.54 7.80 12.64
C ILE A 45 3.62 8.86 12.44
N PRO A 46 4.94 8.54 12.38
CA PRO A 46 5.97 9.55 12.20
C PRO A 46 5.83 10.33 10.88
N PHE A 47 5.43 9.66 9.81
CA PHE A 47 5.18 10.32 8.51
C PHE A 47 3.90 11.17 8.53
N MET A 48 2.85 10.68 9.19
CA MET A 48 1.60 11.43 9.35
C MET A 48 1.82 12.71 10.16
N GLU A 49 2.59 12.63 11.25
CA GLU A 49 2.93 13.79 12.08
C GLU A 49 3.75 14.82 11.29
N TYR A 50 4.75 14.37 10.51
CA TYR A 50 5.53 15.24 9.65
C TYR A 50 4.66 16.02 8.65
N LEU A 51 3.71 15.36 7.99
CA LEU A 51 2.79 16.01 7.05
C LEU A 51 1.76 16.89 7.78
N SER A 52 1.32 16.48 8.97
CA SER A 52 0.39 17.22 9.80
C SER A 52 1.00 18.53 10.29
N ASP A 53 2.26 18.52 10.70
CA ASP A 53 3.03 19.73 11.06
C ASP A 53 3.18 20.68 9.86
N ALA A 54 3.19 20.15 8.63
CA ALA A 54 3.21 20.94 7.41
C ALA A 54 1.82 21.44 6.95
N GLY A 55 0.74 21.09 7.69
CA GLY A 55 -0.61 21.61 7.47
C GLY A 55 -1.57 20.66 6.75
N TYR A 56 -1.27 19.36 6.66
CA TYR A 56 -2.16 18.38 6.02
C TYR A 56 -2.87 17.50 7.03
N ILE A 57 -4.14 17.19 6.77
CA ILE A 57 -4.84 16.11 7.47
C ILE A 57 -4.35 14.79 6.91
N CYS A 58 -3.86 13.89 7.77
CA CYS A 58 -3.40 12.57 7.38
C CYS A 58 -4.35 11.50 7.89
N ILE A 59 -4.74 10.57 7.02
CA ILE A 59 -5.67 9.48 7.34
C ILE A 59 -5.02 8.16 6.88
N ILE A 60 -5.06 7.17 7.73
CA ILE A 60 -4.69 5.79 7.40
C ILE A 60 -5.64 4.82 8.08
N HIS A 61 -5.94 3.69 7.43
CA HIS A 61 -6.68 2.61 8.04
C HIS A 61 -5.93 1.28 7.91
N ASP A 62 -6.12 0.38 8.85
CA ASP A 62 -5.70 -1.00 8.67
C ASP A 62 -6.55 -1.67 7.61
N HIS A 63 -5.92 -2.28 6.62
CA HIS A 63 -6.61 -3.10 5.64
C HIS A 63 -7.33 -4.27 6.31
N ARG A 64 -8.40 -4.75 5.69
CA ARG A 64 -9.01 -6.02 6.07
C ARG A 64 -7.97 -7.13 6.18
N GLY A 65 -8.00 -7.88 7.28
CA GLY A 65 -7.00 -8.91 7.58
C GLY A 65 -5.64 -8.36 8.03
N HIS A 66 -5.57 -7.11 8.48
CA HIS A 66 -4.35 -6.49 9.00
C HIS A 66 -4.67 -5.67 10.26
N GLY A 67 -3.64 -5.49 11.10
CA GLY A 67 -3.73 -4.69 12.30
C GLY A 67 -4.96 -5.02 13.15
N GLU A 68 -5.75 -3.99 13.46
CA GLU A 68 -7.00 -4.12 14.22
C GLU A 68 -8.25 -4.32 13.33
N SER A 69 -8.10 -4.36 11.99
CA SER A 69 -9.19 -4.61 11.04
C SER A 69 -9.40 -6.11 10.79
N VAL A 70 -9.50 -6.86 11.86
CA VAL A 70 -9.74 -8.31 11.90
C VAL A 70 -10.88 -8.65 12.86
N ILE A 71 -11.55 -9.78 12.65
CA ILE A 71 -12.55 -10.31 13.58
C ILE A 71 -11.86 -11.08 14.71
N SER A 72 -10.77 -11.78 14.37
CA SER A 72 -9.88 -12.47 15.32
C SER A 72 -8.43 -12.38 14.86
N GLU A 73 -7.47 -12.61 15.76
CA GLU A 73 -6.03 -12.64 15.43
C GLU A 73 -5.68 -13.72 14.37
N GLU A 74 -6.47 -14.78 14.30
CA GLU A 74 -6.31 -15.84 13.32
C GLU A 74 -6.60 -15.37 11.89
N ASP A 75 -7.33 -14.26 11.74
CA ASP A 75 -7.69 -13.66 10.46
C ASP A 75 -6.59 -12.75 9.88
N LEU A 76 -5.47 -12.54 10.58
CA LEU A 76 -4.35 -11.81 9.99
C LEU A 76 -3.93 -12.43 8.65
N GLY A 77 -3.93 -11.63 7.58
CA GLY A 77 -3.68 -12.07 6.21
C GLY A 77 -4.86 -12.74 5.51
N TYR A 78 -6.08 -12.71 6.08
CA TYR A 78 -7.31 -13.21 5.49
C TYR A 78 -8.18 -12.04 5.01
N MET A 79 -8.46 -11.96 3.70
CA MET A 79 -9.17 -10.80 3.10
C MET A 79 -10.70 -10.95 3.07
N TYR A 80 -11.26 -11.87 3.84
CA TYR A 80 -12.70 -12.13 3.95
C TYR A 80 -13.39 -12.41 2.59
N LYS A 81 -14.74 -12.39 2.56
CA LYS A 81 -15.51 -12.76 1.38
C LYS A 81 -15.34 -11.79 0.21
N GLY A 82 -15.18 -10.50 0.49
CA GLY A 82 -15.04 -9.47 -0.55
C GLY A 82 -13.65 -9.43 -1.21
N GLY A 83 -12.63 -9.96 -0.51
CA GLY A 83 -11.28 -10.05 -1.03
C GLY A 83 -10.70 -8.71 -1.44
N TRP A 84 -9.95 -8.69 -2.55
CA TRP A 84 -9.30 -7.48 -3.05
C TRP A 84 -10.28 -6.40 -3.53
N GLN A 85 -11.47 -6.77 -4.00
CA GLN A 85 -12.50 -5.78 -4.38
C GLN A 85 -12.95 -5.00 -3.15
N ALA A 86 -13.26 -5.70 -2.06
CA ALA A 86 -13.62 -5.06 -0.82
C ALA A 86 -12.47 -4.21 -0.23
N LEU A 87 -11.22 -4.65 -0.38
CA LEU A 87 -10.07 -3.84 0.02
C LEU A 87 -10.01 -2.50 -0.74
N VAL A 88 -10.34 -2.49 -2.03
CA VAL A 88 -10.43 -1.23 -2.82
C VAL A 88 -11.62 -0.38 -2.39
N GLU A 89 -12.78 -1.00 -2.12
CA GLU A 89 -13.97 -0.30 -1.62
C GLU A 89 -13.78 0.24 -0.19
N ASP A 90 -12.94 -0.40 0.62
CA ASP A 90 -12.57 0.10 1.95
C ASP A 90 -11.79 1.42 1.85
N ILE A 91 -10.87 1.54 0.87
CA ILE A 91 -10.19 2.81 0.58
C ILE A 91 -11.22 3.91 0.26
N HIS A 92 -12.25 3.57 -0.54
CA HIS A 92 -13.32 4.50 -0.89
C HIS A 92 -14.21 4.83 0.32
N SER A 93 -14.49 3.87 1.19
CA SER A 93 -15.25 4.09 2.43
C SER A 93 -14.54 5.08 3.35
N VAL A 94 -13.20 4.98 3.47
CA VAL A 94 -12.38 5.96 4.21
C VAL A 94 -12.44 7.34 3.56
N ARG A 95 -12.36 7.41 2.22
CA ARG A 95 -12.51 8.67 1.48
C ARG A 95 -13.85 9.35 1.73
N LEU A 96 -14.96 8.58 1.69
CA LEU A 96 -16.31 9.08 1.95
C LEU A 96 -16.49 9.52 3.43
N GLU A 97 -15.81 8.86 4.35
CA GLU A 97 -15.83 9.28 5.76
C GLU A 97 -15.09 10.59 5.95
N ALA A 98 -13.93 10.76 5.29
CA ALA A 98 -13.20 12.02 5.29
C ALA A 98 -14.05 13.20 4.76
N GLU A 99 -14.87 12.98 3.72
CA GLU A 99 -15.80 14.01 3.20
C GLU A 99 -16.87 14.46 4.21
N LYS A 100 -17.25 13.58 5.14
CA LYS A 100 -18.21 13.93 6.20
C LYS A 100 -17.55 14.70 7.34
N MET A 101 -16.27 14.38 7.62
CA MET A 101 -15.54 14.94 8.76
C MET A 101 -14.90 16.29 8.45
N PHE A 102 -14.49 16.52 7.20
CA PHE A 102 -13.66 17.66 6.79
C PHE A 102 -14.29 18.45 5.64
N PRO A 103 -13.98 19.75 5.53
CA PRO A 103 -14.43 20.54 4.38
C PRO A 103 -13.85 20.00 3.09
N PRO A 104 -14.39 20.38 1.93
CA PRO A 104 -13.80 20.06 0.63
C PRO A 104 -12.38 20.61 0.54
N LEU A 105 -11.41 19.70 0.41
CA LEU A 105 -9.96 19.99 0.33
C LEU A 105 -9.34 19.12 -0.76
N PRO A 106 -8.21 19.55 -1.37
CA PRO A 106 -7.43 18.71 -2.26
C PRO A 106 -7.08 17.37 -1.59
N TYR A 107 -7.22 16.27 -2.33
CA TYR A 107 -7.10 14.92 -1.79
C TYR A 107 -5.99 14.13 -2.45
N THR A 108 -4.99 13.78 -1.69
CA THR A 108 -3.87 12.93 -2.13
C THR A 108 -4.02 11.50 -1.62
N LEU A 109 -3.80 10.54 -2.51
CA LEU A 109 -3.80 9.12 -2.16
C LEU A 109 -2.37 8.57 -2.28
N ILE A 110 -1.84 7.98 -1.22
CA ILE A 110 -0.50 7.36 -1.18
C ILE A 110 -0.65 5.88 -0.89
N GLY A 111 -0.12 5.00 -1.74
CA GLY A 111 -0.14 3.56 -1.50
C GLY A 111 1.25 2.95 -1.48
N HIS A 112 1.57 2.16 -0.46
CA HIS A 112 2.84 1.45 -0.33
C HIS A 112 2.69 -0.04 -0.65
N SER A 113 3.61 -0.61 -1.42
CA SER A 113 3.70 -2.06 -1.69
C SER A 113 2.37 -2.66 -2.19
N MET A 114 1.72 -3.56 -1.44
CA MET A 114 0.36 -4.04 -1.73
C MET A 114 -0.61 -2.86 -1.86
N GLY A 115 -0.51 -1.87 -0.97
CA GLY A 115 -1.28 -0.62 -1.05
C GLY A 115 -1.06 0.13 -2.35
N SER A 116 0.15 0.10 -2.92
CA SER A 116 0.44 0.72 -4.22
C SER A 116 -0.33 0.07 -5.39
N MET A 117 -0.61 -1.22 -5.29
CA MET A 117 -1.51 -1.92 -6.22
C MET A 117 -2.97 -1.57 -5.95
N ALA A 118 -3.34 -1.45 -4.67
CA ALA A 118 -4.70 -1.10 -4.27
C ALA A 118 -5.08 0.32 -4.72
N VAL A 119 -4.20 1.31 -4.55
CA VAL A 119 -4.47 2.68 -4.98
C VAL A 119 -4.53 2.83 -6.50
N ARG A 120 -3.78 2.05 -7.27
CA ARG A 120 -3.93 1.99 -8.73
C ARG A 120 -5.27 1.35 -9.13
N SER A 121 -5.69 0.29 -8.45
CA SER A 121 -7.01 -0.32 -8.66
C SER A 121 -8.15 0.60 -8.21
N TYR A 122 -7.93 1.43 -7.19
CA TYR A 122 -8.82 2.50 -6.78
C TYR A 122 -8.93 3.58 -7.87
N THR A 123 -7.81 4.14 -8.30
CA THR A 123 -7.75 5.17 -9.35
C THR A 123 -8.45 4.72 -10.62
N LYS A 124 -8.36 3.44 -10.97
CA LYS A 124 -9.06 2.85 -12.11
C LYS A 124 -10.59 3.05 -12.07
N ARG A 125 -11.17 3.21 -10.86
CA ARG A 125 -12.62 3.31 -10.60
C ARG A 125 -13.06 4.68 -10.13
N TYR A 126 -12.20 5.38 -9.40
CA TYR A 126 -12.50 6.57 -8.60
C TYR A 126 -11.49 7.70 -8.82
N ASP A 127 -10.91 7.83 -10.02
CA ASP A 127 -9.90 8.85 -10.33
C ASP A 127 -10.42 10.29 -10.21
N ASP A 128 -11.74 10.47 -10.27
CA ASP A 128 -12.42 11.74 -10.08
C ASP A 128 -12.48 12.21 -8.60
N THR A 129 -12.08 11.38 -7.66
CA THR A 129 -12.13 11.66 -6.21
C THR A 129 -10.78 12.03 -5.60
N ILE A 130 -9.71 12.06 -6.38
CA ILE A 130 -8.35 12.36 -5.92
C ILE A 130 -7.68 13.39 -6.81
N ASP A 131 -6.78 14.19 -6.25
CA ASP A 131 -6.04 15.26 -6.93
C ASP A 131 -4.59 14.90 -7.19
N THR A 132 -4.02 13.95 -6.44
CA THR A 132 -2.65 13.45 -6.63
C THR A 132 -2.57 11.99 -6.19
N LEU A 133 -1.80 11.18 -6.90
CA LEU A 133 -1.54 9.79 -6.59
C LEU A 133 -0.04 9.52 -6.40
N PHE A 134 0.33 8.95 -5.25
CA PHE A 134 1.66 8.37 -5.03
C PHE A 134 1.61 6.85 -5.03
N VAL A 135 2.48 6.23 -5.82
CA VAL A 135 2.65 4.79 -5.96
C VAL A 135 4.02 4.42 -5.40
N CYS A 136 4.07 4.08 -4.11
CA CYS A 136 5.29 3.88 -3.33
C CYS A 136 5.66 2.40 -3.26
N GLY A 137 6.94 2.04 -3.50
CA GLY A 137 7.44 0.66 -3.39
C GLY A 137 6.67 -0.32 -4.27
N CYS A 138 6.38 0.07 -5.50
CA CYS A 138 5.47 -0.66 -6.39
C CYS A 138 6.03 -2.01 -6.83
N PRO A 139 5.40 -3.15 -6.46
CA PRO A 139 5.81 -4.46 -6.98
C PRO A 139 5.63 -4.52 -8.50
N SER A 140 6.69 -4.89 -9.21
CA SER A 140 6.64 -5.06 -10.66
C SER A 140 5.81 -6.28 -11.07
N TYR A 141 5.25 -6.21 -12.27
CA TYR A 141 4.43 -7.30 -12.79
C TYR A 141 5.25 -8.56 -13.03
N ASN A 142 4.89 -9.64 -12.37
CA ASN A 142 5.52 -10.94 -12.54
C ASN A 142 4.69 -11.85 -13.46
N ASN A 143 5.27 -12.28 -14.57
CA ASN A 143 4.61 -13.18 -15.53
C ASN A 143 4.27 -14.55 -14.92
N ALA A 144 5.03 -15.03 -13.92
CA ALA A 144 4.73 -16.28 -13.22
C ALA A 144 3.52 -16.19 -12.28
N ARG A 145 2.95 -14.98 -12.08
CA ARG A 145 1.75 -14.73 -11.28
C ARG A 145 0.59 -15.70 -11.60
N TRP A 146 0.39 -16.09 -12.87
CA TRP A 146 -0.70 -16.98 -13.24
C TRP A 146 -0.54 -18.38 -12.61
N ALA A 147 0.69 -18.91 -12.59
CA ALA A 147 0.99 -20.20 -11.95
C ALA A 147 0.84 -20.09 -10.43
N GLY A 148 1.33 -18.97 -9.84
CA GLY A 148 1.10 -18.66 -8.42
C GLY A 148 -0.38 -18.57 -8.07
N SER A 149 -1.20 -17.96 -8.93
CA SER A 149 -2.66 -17.85 -8.73
C SER A 149 -3.33 -19.22 -8.75
N ILE A 150 -2.99 -20.10 -9.70
CA ILE A 150 -3.51 -21.48 -9.73
C ILE A 150 -3.12 -22.21 -8.45
N LEU A 151 -1.85 -22.15 -8.04
CA LEU A 151 -1.38 -22.80 -6.82
C LEU A 151 -2.10 -22.26 -5.57
N ALA A 152 -2.31 -20.95 -5.48
CA ALA A 152 -3.03 -20.33 -4.36
C ALA A 152 -4.50 -20.81 -4.30
N HIS A 153 -5.20 -20.86 -5.44
CA HIS A 153 -6.58 -21.38 -5.51
C HIS A 153 -6.66 -22.86 -5.14
N LEU A 154 -5.76 -23.71 -5.65
CA LEU A 154 -5.71 -25.13 -5.28
C LEU A 154 -5.41 -25.28 -3.78
N THR A 155 -4.49 -24.50 -3.24
CA THR A 155 -4.19 -24.50 -1.81
C THR A 155 -5.42 -24.11 -0.99
N ALA A 156 -6.11 -23.04 -1.36
CA ALA A 156 -7.34 -22.59 -0.68
C ALA A 156 -8.47 -23.64 -0.77
N PHE A 157 -8.60 -24.28 -1.92
CA PHE A 157 -9.63 -25.33 -2.13
C PHE A 157 -9.37 -26.58 -1.28
N PHE A 158 -8.13 -27.12 -1.27
CA PHE A 158 -7.84 -28.37 -0.57
C PHE A 158 -7.53 -28.21 0.92
N ARG A 159 -6.98 -27.04 1.34
CA ARG A 159 -6.52 -26.81 2.72
C ARG A 159 -7.35 -25.75 3.47
N GLY A 160 -8.30 -25.12 2.77
CA GLY A 160 -9.09 -24.02 3.32
C GLY A 160 -8.45 -22.65 3.16
N GLY A 161 -9.30 -21.61 3.18
CA GLY A 161 -8.89 -20.21 2.94
C GLY A 161 -7.91 -19.65 3.98
N HIS A 162 -7.99 -20.09 5.24
CA HIS A 162 -7.11 -19.66 6.35
C HIS A 162 -5.75 -20.38 6.39
N TYR A 163 -5.56 -21.40 5.55
CA TYR A 163 -4.29 -22.13 5.54
C TYR A 163 -3.11 -21.23 5.17
N ARG A 164 -2.07 -21.21 6.01
CA ARG A 164 -0.83 -20.43 5.79
C ARG A 164 0.22 -21.31 5.09
N SER A 165 0.41 -21.08 3.79
CA SER A 165 1.29 -21.90 2.95
C SER A 165 2.72 -21.37 2.92
N ARG A 166 3.64 -22.09 3.55
CA ARG A 166 5.09 -21.80 3.47
C ARG A 166 5.61 -21.86 2.03
N LEU A 167 4.99 -22.69 1.18
CA LEU A 167 5.37 -22.79 -0.24
C LEU A 167 5.00 -21.51 -0.98
N LEU A 168 3.77 -21.00 -0.83
CA LEU A 168 3.34 -19.74 -1.46
C LEU A 168 4.22 -18.58 -0.97
N GLN A 169 4.49 -18.50 0.33
CA GLN A 169 5.38 -17.48 0.92
C GLN A 169 6.78 -17.54 0.29
N LYS A 170 7.38 -18.75 0.22
CA LYS A 170 8.72 -18.93 -0.36
C LYS A 170 8.79 -18.58 -1.84
N LEU A 171 7.78 -18.96 -2.62
CA LEU A 171 7.72 -18.65 -4.05
C LEU A 171 7.50 -17.16 -4.31
N SER A 172 6.77 -16.47 -3.43
CA SER A 172 6.49 -15.03 -3.60
C SER A 172 7.64 -14.13 -3.15
N PHE A 173 8.31 -14.46 -2.04
CA PHE A 173 9.26 -13.55 -1.38
C PHE A 173 10.63 -14.16 -1.07
N GLY A 174 10.81 -15.47 -1.27
CA GLY A 174 12.00 -16.20 -0.83
C GLY A 174 13.32 -15.79 -1.48
N THR A 175 13.29 -14.99 -2.53
CA THR A 175 14.48 -14.47 -3.21
C THR A 175 14.85 -13.05 -2.82
N TYR A 176 13.93 -12.29 -2.20
CA TYR A 176 14.11 -10.86 -1.95
C TYR A 176 15.26 -10.56 -0.98
N ASN A 177 15.48 -11.43 -0.01
CA ASN A 177 16.57 -11.24 0.96
C ASN A 177 17.96 -11.66 0.45
N ARG A 178 18.07 -12.27 -0.74
CA ARG A 178 19.37 -12.74 -1.26
C ARG A 178 20.45 -11.66 -1.36
N PRO A 179 20.16 -10.44 -1.85
CA PRO A 179 21.17 -9.38 -1.91
C PRO A 179 21.67 -8.97 -0.53
N PHE A 180 20.85 -9.12 0.51
CA PHE A 180 21.07 -8.65 1.87
C PHE A 180 21.39 -9.78 2.87
N ALA A 181 21.61 -11.01 2.40
CA ALA A 181 21.78 -12.20 3.25
C ALA A 181 22.93 -12.09 4.24
N LYS A 182 23.96 -11.29 3.95
CA LYS A 182 25.12 -11.07 4.82
C LYS A 182 24.80 -10.23 6.07
N GLU A 183 23.70 -9.54 6.10
CA GLU A 183 23.28 -8.69 7.22
C GLU A 183 22.67 -9.49 8.40
N GLY A 184 22.31 -10.77 8.15
CA GLY A 184 21.82 -11.67 9.20
C GLY A 184 20.33 -11.51 9.55
N TYR A 185 19.62 -10.53 8.99
CA TYR A 185 18.19 -10.34 9.20
C TYR A 185 17.36 -11.08 8.13
N PRO A 186 16.30 -11.81 8.51
CA PRO A 186 15.49 -12.59 7.56
C PRO A 186 14.71 -11.71 6.55
N ASN A 187 14.40 -10.47 6.88
CA ASN A 187 13.68 -9.51 6.05
C ASN A 187 14.48 -8.22 5.83
N ALA A 188 15.82 -8.30 5.74
CA ALA A 188 16.68 -7.13 5.50
C ALA A 188 16.30 -6.35 4.23
N TRP A 189 15.68 -7.00 3.25
CA TRP A 189 15.19 -6.36 2.02
C TRP A 189 14.10 -5.28 2.26
N VAL A 190 13.47 -5.29 3.44
CA VAL A 190 12.39 -4.35 3.78
C VAL A 190 12.94 -2.94 4.01
N CYS A 191 14.01 -2.82 4.81
CA CYS A 191 14.58 -1.54 5.22
C CYS A 191 16.08 -1.68 5.50
N SER A 192 16.87 -0.62 5.34
CA SER A 192 18.27 -0.59 5.73
C SER A 192 18.49 -0.16 7.19
N ASP A 193 17.51 0.48 7.81
CA ASP A 193 17.52 0.90 9.21
C ASP A 193 17.34 -0.31 10.13
N GLN A 194 18.37 -0.62 10.94
CA GLN A 194 18.37 -1.80 11.80
C GLN A 194 17.37 -1.68 12.95
N ASP A 195 17.13 -0.50 13.50
CA ASP A 195 16.17 -0.27 14.58
C ASP A 195 14.74 -0.53 14.06
N ILE A 196 14.46 -0.09 12.86
CA ILE A 196 13.17 -0.37 12.18
C ILE A 196 13.01 -1.87 11.92
N LEU A 197 14.07 -2.56 11.45
CA LEU A 197 14.01 -4.01 11.25
C LEU A 197 13.79 -4.77 12.56
N GLU A 198 14.43 -4.35 13.65
CA GLU A 198 14.19 -4.96 14.97
C GLU A 198 12.76 -4.77 15.47
N GLN A 199 12.21 -3.56 15.30
CA GLN A 199 10.81 -3.29 15.62
C GLN A 199 9.88 -4.17 14.78
N TYR A 200 10.11 -4.23 13.45
CA TYR A 200 9.36 -5.07 12.53
C TYR A 200 9.35 -6.55 12.96
N HIS A 201 10.51 -7.09 13.37
CA HIS A 201 10.62 -8.50 13.78
C HIS A 201 9.99 -8.82 15.15
N LYS A 202 9.87 -7.82 16.02
CA LYS A 202 9.22 -7.97 17.33
C LYS A 202 7.70 -7.79 17.26
N ASP A 203 7.19 -7.25 16.15
CA ASP A 203 5.79 -6.92 16.00
C ASP A 203 5.00 -8.10 15.40
N PRO A 204 4.07 -8.71 16.15
CA PRO A 204 3.26 -9.81 15.66
C PRO A 204 2.32 -9.39 14.53
N LEU A 205 1.98 -8.09 14.43
CA LEU A 205 1.16 -7.52 13.35
C LEU A 205 1.93 -7.34 12.04
N CYS A 206 3.28 -7.55 12.06
CA CYS A 206 4.15 -7.55 10.89
C CYS A 206 4.67 -8.95 10.52
N MET A 207 4.78 -9.84 11.51
CA MET A 207 5.45 -11.14 11.35
C MET A 207 4.50 -12.32 11.10
N PHE A 208 3.40 -12.09 10.42
CA PHE A 208 2.49 -13.17 10.00
C PHE A 208 2.68 -13.55 8.53
N THR A 209 2.26 -14.76 8.19
CA THR A 209 2.22 -15.25 6.81
C THR A 209 0.80 -15.09 6.27
N PHE A 210 0.64 -14.57 5.07
CA PHE A 210 -0.67 -14.52 4.41
C PHE A 210 -1.32 -15.89 4.34
N THR A 211 -2.62 -15.91 4.49
CA THR A 211 -3.45 -17.10 4.27
C THR A 211 -3.52 -17.43 2.78
N ALA A 212 -3.98 -18.62 2.44
CA ALA A 212 -4.22 -18.99 1.03
C ALA A 212 -5.22 -18.03 0.36
N ASN A 213 -6.27 -17.58 1.08
CA ASN A 213 -7.19 -16.53 0.61
C ASN A 213 -6.45 -15.20 0.38
N GLY A 214 -5.58 -14.80 1.28
CA GLY A 214 -4.77 -13.58 1.12
C GLY A 214 -3.91 -13.62 -0.14
N PHE A 215 -3.23 -14.74 -0.43
CA PHE A 215 -2.45 -14.91 -1.67
C PHE A 215 -3.31 -14.90 -2.93
N VAL A 216 -4.49 -15.54 -2.92
CA VAL A 216 -5.45 -15.48 -4.03
C VAL A 216 -5.78 -14.02 -4.35
N ASN A 217 -6.09 -13.24 -3.34
CA ASN A 217 -6.50 -11.86 -3.49
C ASN A 217 -5.33 -10.91 -3.86
N LEU A 218 -4.14 -11.12 -3.29
CA LEU A 218 -2.93 -10.38 -3.65
C LEU A 218 -2.61 -10.51 -5.15
N LEU A 219 -2.65 -11.74 -5.66
CA LEU A 219 -2.36 -12.02 -7.09
C LEU A 219 -3.48 -11.53 -8.02
N ALA A 220 -4.73 -11.53 -7.54
CA ALA A 220 -5.86 -10.96 -8.27
C ALA A 220 -5.79 -9.42 -8.31
N LEU A 221 -5.41 -8.76 -7.22
CA LEU A 221 -5.18 -7.32 -7.14
C LEU A 221 -4.06 -6.90 -8.12
N MET A 222 -2.93 -7.65 -8.15
CA MET A 222 -1.87 -7.42 -9.13
C MET A 222 -2.39 -7.55 -10.57
N LYS A 223 -3.24 -8.53 -10.86
CA LYS A 223 -3.87 -8.67 -12.18
C LYS A 223 -4.72 -7.46 -12.53
N ASP A 224 -5.51 -6.95 -11.60
CA ASP A 224 -6.41 -5.83 -11.85
C ASP A 224 -5.63 -4.53 -12.11
N CYS A 225 -4.70 -4.16 -11.23
CA CYS A 225 -3.96 -2.90 -11.33
C CYS A 225 -3.05 -2.82 -12.57
N TYR A 226 -2.61 -3.96 -13.12
CA TYR A 226 -1.81 -4.02 -14.34
C TYR A 226 -2.66 -4.23 -15.62
N SER A 227 -3.95 -4.53 -15.49
CA SER A 227 -4.85 -4.69 -16.65
C SER A 227 -5.05 -3.34 -17.36
N PRO A 228 -4.96 -3.28 -18.71
CA PRO A 228 -5.26 -2.06 -19.46
C PRO A 228 -6.75 -1.76 -19.58
N LYS A 229 -7.62 -2.69 -19.13
CA LYS A 229 -9.08 -2.57 -19.30
C LYS A 229 -9.75 -2.02 -18.03
N GLY A 230 -10.84 -1.28 -18.22
CA GLY A 230 -11.74 -0.86 -17.15
C GLY A 230 -11.30 0.42 -16.41
N TRP A 231 -10.42 1.21 -17.00
CA TRP A 231 -10.03 2.53 -16.49
C TRP A 231 -11.09 3.56 -16.86
N LYS A 232 -11.59 4.31 -15.87
CA LYS A 232 -12.62 5.33 -16.04
C LYS A 232 -12.11 6.56 -16.79
N MET A 233 -10.87 6.96 -16.47
CA MET A 233 -10.14 8.07 -17.12
C MET A 233 -10.88 9.41 -17.10
N SER A 234 -11.45 9.76 -15.96
CA SER A 234 -12.14 11.04 -15.77
C SER A 234 -11.14 12.21 -15.65
N ARG A 235 -9.93 11.96 -15.10
CA ARG A 235 -8.89 12.97 -14.85
C ARG A 235 -7.58 12.63 -15.55
N LYS A 236 -7.46 12.97 -16.84
CA LYS A 236 -6.25 12.67 -17.65
C LYS A 236 -4.98 13.34 -17.15
N HIS A 237 -5.09 14.47 -16.47
CA HIS A 237 -3.99 15.24 -15.89
C HIS A 237 -3.83 15.01 -14.38
N LEU A 238 -4.35 13.91 -13.86
CA LEU A 238 -4.04 13.49 -12.49
C LEU A 238 -2.53 13.25 -12.37
N PRO A 239 -1.81 13.98 -11.50
CA PRO A 239 -0.41 13.72 -11.23
C PRO A 239 -0.24 12.34 -10.59
N VAL A 240 0.64 11.50 -11.16
CA VAL A 240 0.93 10.15 -10.66
C VAL A 240 2.43 10.01 -10.43
N HIS A 241 2.84 9.95 -9.17
CA HIS A 241 4.23 9.87 -8.77
C HIS A 241 4.59 8.45 -8.32
N PHE A 242 5.37 7.73 -9.14
CA PHE A 242 6.00 6.49 -8.69
C PHE A 242 7.27 6.82 -7.90
N ILE A 243 7.37 6.31 -6.68
CA ILE A 243 8.53 6.48 -5.81
C ILE A 243 8.95 5.13 -5.23
N SER A 244 10.26 4.85 -5.23
CA SER A 244 10.77 3.60 -4.66
C SER A 244 12.25 3.71 -4.29
N GLY A 245 12.73 2.81 -3.43
CA GLY A 245 14.15 2.60 -3.23
C GLY A 245 14.80 2.00 -4.48
N ALA A 246 16.01 2.45 -4.80
CA ALA A 246 16.74 1.89 -5.94
C ALA A 246 17.19 0.43 -5.70
N ASP A 247 17.33 0.05 -4.41
CA ASP A 247 17.73 -1.29 -3.98
C ASP A 247 16.53 -2.18 -3.58
N ASP A 248 15.30 -1.75 -3.89
CA ASP A 248 14.07 -2.50 -3.61
C ASP A 248 13.95 -3.74 -4.52
N PRO A 249 14.00 -4.98 -3.99
CA PRO A 249 13.88 -6.18 -4.80
C PRO A 249 12.49 -6.39 -5.39
N CYS A 250 11.45 -5.70 -4.89
CA CYS A 250 10.10 -5.73 -5.46
C CYS A 250 10.03 -5.10 -6.85
N LEU A 251 10.99 -4.23 -7.20
CA LEU A 251 11.10 -3.64 -8.53
C LEU A 251 11.47 -4.68 -9.60
N ILE A 252 12.09 -5.81 -9.21
CA ILE A 252 12.75 -6.78 -10.10
C ILE A 252 13.89 -6.13 -10.88
N SER A 253 13.60 -5.07 -11.63
CA SER A 253 14.57 -4.22 -12.33
C SER A 253 14.00 -2.83 -12.60
N VAL A 254 14.88 -1.87 -12.92
CA VAL A 254 14.47 -0.53 -13.38
C VAL A 254 13.61 -0.61 -14.66
N ALA A 255 13.89 -1.56 -15.54
CA ALA A 255 13.08 -1.78 -16.74
C ALA A 255 11.67 -2.27 -16.40
N ASP A 256 11.50 -3.07 -15.35
CA ASP A 256 10.19 -3.59 -14.96
C ASP A 256 9.34 -2.54 -14.24
N ILE A 257 9.90 -1.70 -13.36
CA ILE A 257 9.14 -0.58 -12.78
C ILE A 257 8.75 0.44 -13.86
N ASN A 258 9.60 0.69 -14.84
CA ASN A 258 9.26 1.56 -15.99
C ASN A 258 8.06 1.01 -16.80
N LYS A 259 7.84 -0.31 -16.83
CA LYS A 259 6.61 -0.88 -17.43
C LYS A 259 5.36 -0.51 -16.64
N ALA A 260 5.45 -0.41 -15.30
CA ALA A 260 4.33 0.05 -14.47
C ALA A 260 4.00 1.53 -14.75
N VAL A 261 5.02 2.37 -14.80
CA VAL A 261 4.91 3.79 -15.19
C VAL A 261 4.31 3.93 -16.59
N ALA A 262 4.87 3.21 -17.58
CA ALA A 262 4.37 3.21 -18.95
C ALA A 262 2.90 2.72 -19.03
N ARG A 263 2.49 1.79 -18.15
CA ARG A 263 1.10 1.35 -18.08
C ARG A 263 0.16 2.49 -17.69
N MET A 264 0.52 3.32 -16.70
CA MET A 264 -0.31 4.47 -16.33
C MET A 264 -0.43 5.47 -17.47
N ARG A 265 0.68 5.78 -18.16
CA ARG A 265 0.66 6.63 -19.35
C ARG A 265 -0.17 6.04 -20.50
N GLN A 266 -0.04 4.73 -20.73
CA GLN A 266 -0.79 4.01 -21.80
C GLN A 266 -2.30 4.04 -21.57
N VAL A 267 -2.74 3.95 -20.31
CA VAL A 267 -4.17 4.04 -19.97
C VAL A 267 -4.67 5.50 -19.93
N GLY A 268 -3.76 6.48 -20.08
CA GLY A 268 -4.11 7.87 -20.36
C GLY A 268 -3.69 8.89 -19.30
N TYR A 269 -3.03 8.51 -18.18
CA TYR A 269 -2.49 9.46 -17.19
C TYR A 269 -1.15 10.01 -17.70
N ALA A 270 -1.20 11.16 -18.39
CA ALA A 270 -0.01 11.75 -19.03
C ALA A 270 1.05 12.19 -18.03
N ASP A 271 0.61 12.76 -16.90
CA ASP A 271 1.45 13.36 -15.87
C ASP A 271 1.93 12.29 -14.87
N THR A 272 2.65 11.29 -15.40
CA THR A 272 3.22 10.17 -14.61
C THR A 272 4.73 10.23 -14.62
N ASP A 273 5.37 10.22 -13.46
CA ASP A 273 6.83 10.21 -13.30
C ASP A 273 7.34 9.06 -12.43
N LEU A 274 8.64 8.91 -12.31
CA LEU A 274 9.33 7.94 -11.46
C LEU A 274 10.54 8.58 -10.80
N LYS A 275 10.62 8.50 -9.48
CA LYS A 275 11.80 8.82 -8.67
C LYS A 275 12.29 7.57 -7.94
N LEU A 276 13.55 7.21 -8.14
CA LEU A 276 14.25 6.19 -7.37
C LEU A 276 15.21 6.87 -6.38
N PHE A 277 15.18 6.41 -5.12
CA PHE A 277 16.03 6.91 -4.05
C PHE A 277 17.23 5.95 -3.88
N PRO A 278 18.45 6.39 -4.18
CA PRO A 278 19.63 5.54 -4.08
C PRO A 278 19.89 5.05 -2.65
N GLY A 279 20.30 3.79 -2.51
CA GLY A 279 20.63 3.17 -1.22
C GLY A 279 19.41 2.83 -0.33
N MET A 280 18.20 3.15 -0.77
CA MET A 280 16.97 2.80 -0.06
C MET A 280 16.39 1.49 -0.58
N ARG A 281 15.77 0.73 0.33
CA ARG A 281 15.09 -0.55 0.04
C ARG A 281 13.58 -0.36 -0.12
N HIS A 282 12.80 -1.34 0.30
CA HIS A 282 11.35 -1.38 0.03
C HIS A 282 10.54 -0.31 0.79
N GLU A 283 10.78 -0.18 2.10
CA GLU A 283 10.04 0.76 2.96
C GLU A 283 10.69 2.14 3.01
N ILE A 284 10.72 2.86 1.89
CA ILE A 284 11.39 4.16 1.77
C ILE A 284 10.90 5.22 2.76
N LEU A 285 9.68 5.10 3.27
CA LEU A 285 9.12 5.99 4.29
C LEU A 285 9.67 5.72 5.70
N ASN A 286 10.36 4.59 5.90
CA ASN A 286 10.95 4.15 7.16
C ASN A 286 12.48 4.06 7.12
N GLU A 287 13.11 4.34 5.97
CA GLU A 287 14.56 4.28 5.80
C GLU A 287 15.33 5.29 6.68
N THR A 288 16.62 5.06 6.88
CA THR A 288 17.49 5.97 7.64
C THR A 288 17.40 7.39 7.12
N ASN A 289 17.38 7.59 5.80
CA ASN A 289 17.26 8.89 5.15
C ASN A 289 15.82 9.23 4.74
N ARG A 290 14.81 8.66 5.41
CA ARG A 290 13.37 8.83 5.10
C ARG A 290 12.92 10.27 4.92
N LYS A 291 13.59 11.22 5.58
CA LYS A 291 13.26 12.65 5.44
C LYS A 291 13.36 13.13 3.99
N GLU A 292 14.32 12.65 3.19
CA GLU A 292 14.42 12.97 1.76
C GLU A 292 13.14 12.56 1.00
N VAL A 293 12.58 11.40 1.35
CA VAL A 293 11.32 10.91 0.74
C VAL A 293 10.14 11.74 1.22
N TRP A 294 10.09 12.06 2.50
CA TRP A 294 9.01 12.85 3.09
C TRP A 294 8.98 14.27 2.50
N ASP A 295 10.16 14.93 2.36
CA ASP A 295 10.29 16.23 1.72
C ASP A 295 9.83 16.17 0.25
N TYR A 296 10.24 15.12 -0.49
CA TYR A 296 9.85 14.91 -1.88
C TYR A 296 8.32 14.77 -2.04
N VAL A 297 7.68 14.03 -1.12
CA VAL A 297 6.22 13.90 -1.11
C VAL A 297 5.57 15.26 -0.80
N LEU A 298 6.02 15.94 0.28
CA LEU A 298 5.47 17.22 0.73
C LEU A 298 5.52 18.29 -0.36
N GLU A 299 6.64 18.38 -1.11
CA GLU A 299 6.82 19.34 -2.23
C GLU A 299 5.83 19.13 -3.39
N ARG A 300 5.21 17.93 -3.48
CA ARG A 300 4.30 17.56 -4.57
C ARG A 300 2.85 17.41 -4.13
N LEU A 301 2.59 17.66 -2.85
CA LEU A 301 1.21 17.76 -2.39
C LEU A 301 0.56 19.02 -2.97
N PRO A 302 -0.75 18.99 -3.28
CA PRO A 302 -1.46 20.19 -3.72
C PRO A 302 -1.33 21.30 -2.69
N HIS A 303 -0.97 22.48 -3.14
CA HIS A 303 -0.96 23.73 -2.37
C HIS A 303 -2.10 24.61 -2.89
N ASP A 304 -2.69 25.40 -2.00
CA ASP A 304 -3.61 26.47 -2.40
C ASP A 304 -2.90 27.57 -3.21
#